data_6a10ccecf435d79fdbbd82c442a9a915
#
_entry.id   6a10ccecf435d79fdbbd82c442a9a915
#
_cell.length_a   1.000
_cell.length_b   1.000
_cell.length_c   1.000
_cell.angle_alpha   90.00
_cell.angle_beta   90.00
_cell.angle_gamma   90.00
#
_symmetry.space_group_name_H-M   'P 1'
#
loop_
_entity.id
_entity.type
_entity.pdbx_description
1 polymer ?
#
loop_
_entity_poly.entity_id
_entity_poly.type
_entity_poly.pdbx_seq_one_letter_code
_entity_poly.pdbx_strand_id
1 'polypeptide(L)'
;GVSVIRKIAKGLDQLKPLSVEVAGYTDDAPIPRSILKTYPTHWDLGNARAVAVLLALQGSGIKKDKLSAVSFGDTRPISDSQSEEGRAMNRRVEIIITP
;
A
#
# COMPACT_ATOMS: atom_id res chain seq x y z
N GLY A 1 3.53 -11.61 -0.31
CA GLY A 1 4.36 -12.03 0.80
C GLY A 1 5.75 -11.41 0.74
N VAL A 2 6.56 -11.74 1.74
CA VAL A 2 7.91 -11.18 1.88
C VAL A 2 8.79 -11.49 0.67
N SER A 3 8.66 -12.69 0.07
CA SER A 3 9.46 -13.06 -1.10
C SER A 3 9.14 -12.22 -2.33
N VAL A 4 7.87 -11.83 -2.51
CA VAL A 4 7.45 -10.95 -3.61
C VAL A 4 8.05 -9.56 -3.40
N ILE A 5 7.99 -9.03 -2.18
CA ILE A 5 8.55 -7.71 -1.85
C ILE A 5 10.06 -7.71 -2.04
N ARG A 6 10.77 -8.79 -1.69
CA ARG A 6 12.21 -8.89 -1.94
C ARG A 6 12.54 -8.84 -3.43
N LYS A 7 11.75 -9.51 -4.27
CA LYS A 7 11.95 -9.47 -5.72
C LYS A 7 11.71 -8.07 -6.27
N ILE A 8 10.66 -7.40 -5.80
CA ILE A 8 10.37 -6.00 -6.17
C ILE A 8 11.54 -5.10 -5.75
N ALA A 9 12.00 -5.21 -4.51
CA ALA A 9 13.09 -4.40 -3.99
C ALA A 9 14.37 -4.59 -4.79
N LYS A 10 14.71 -5.85 -5.15
CA LYS A 10 15.88 -6.14 -5.97
C LYS A 10 15.78 -5.51 -7.35
N GLY A 11 14.59 -5.61 -8.00
CA GLY A 11 14.36 -4.97 -9.29
C GLY A 11 14.46 -3.46 -9.21
N LEU A 12 13.90 -2.85 -8.15
CA LEU A 12 13.97 -1.41 -7.91
C LEU A 12 15.40 -0.93 -7.70
N ASP A 13 16.20 -1.69 -6.95
CA ASP A 13 17.61 -1.35 -6.73
C ASP A 13 18.39 -1.31 -8.05
N GLN A 14 18.11 -2.23 -8.96
CA GLN A 14 18.72 -2.26 -10.29
C GLN A 14 18.32 -1.05 -11.12
N LEU A 15 17.09 -0.59 -11.01
CA LEU A 15 16.59 0.59 -11.73
C LEU A 15 17.13 1.91 -11.15
N LYS A 16 17.58 1.89 -9.89
CA LYS A 16 18.08 3.07 -9.16
C LYS A 16 17.12 4.26 -9.25
N PRO A 17 15.85 4.10 -8.86
CA PRO A 17 14.86 5.17 -8.96
C PRO A 17 15.22 6.35 -8.06
N LEU A 18 14.75 7.57 -8.43
CA LEU A 18 14.86 8.76 -7.59
C LEU A 18 13.90 8.70 -6.42
N SER A 19 12.71 8.15 -6.63
CA SER A 19 11.72 8.01 -5.57
C SER A 19 10.83 6.79 -5.78
N VAL A 20 10.36 6.25 -4.68
CA VAL A 20 9.41 5.14 -4.63
C VAL A 20 8.31 5.54 -3.66
N GLU A 21 7.10 5.76 -4.17
CA GLU A 21 5.93 6.09 -3.37
C GLU A 21 5.07 4.84 -3.22
N VAL A 22 4.63 4.57 -2.00
CA VAL A 22 3.75 3.44 -1.68
C VAL A 22 2.37 4.01 -1.35
N ALA A 23 1.38 3.69 -2.17
CA ALA A 23 0.01 4.18 -2.02
C ALA A 23 -0.91 3.08 -1.50
N GLY A 24 -1.59 3.33 -0.39
CA GLY A 24 -2.52 2.40 0.23
C GLY A 24 -3.97 2.73 -0.09
N TYR A 25 -4.76 1.69 -0.35
CA TYR A 25 -6.16 1.79 -0.71
C TYR A 25 -7.00 0.81 0.10
N THR A 26 -8.24 1.18 0.33
CA THR A 26 -9.22 0.31 0.98
C THR A 26 -10.45 0.19 0.09
N ASP A 27 -11.33 -0.79 0.41
CA ASP A 27 -12.69 -0.78 -0.09
C ASP A 27 -13.54 0.22 0.72
N ASP A 28 -14.81 0.36 0.38
CA ASP A 28 -15.74 1.26 1.06
C ASP A 28 -16.60 0.55 2.11
N ALA A 29 -16.34 -0.73 2.40
CA ALA A 29 -17.05 -1.45 3.43
C ALA A 29 -16.73 -0.89 4.82
N PRO A 30 -17.65 -0.99 5.78
CA PRO A 30 -17.37 -0.54 7.15
C PRO A 30 -16.14 -1.20 7.73
N ILE A 31 -15.34 -0.42 8.48
CA ILE A 31 -14.15 -0.95 9.12
C ILE A 31 -14.58 -1.93 10.23
N PRO A 32 -14.02 -3.16 10.26
CA PRO A 32 -14.38 -4.14 11.29
C PRO A 32 -14.15 -3.61 12.70
N ARG A 33 -15.06 -3.94 13.62
CA ARG A 33 -14.98 -3.49 15.01
C ARG A 33 -13.68 -3.91 15.69
N SER A 34 -13.11 -5.05 15.28
CA SER A 34 -11.88 -5.58 15.86
C SER A 34 -10.68 -4.64 15.66
N ILE A 35 -10.71 -3.80 14.63
CA ILE A 35 -9.60 -2.91 14.28
C ILE A 35 -9.99 -1.43 14.30
N LEU A 36 -11.26 -1.12 14.61
CA LEU A 36 -11.79 0.24 14.51
C LEU A 36 -11.07 1.23 15.44
N LYS A 37 -10.65 0.79 16.63
CA LYS A 37 -9.90 1.66 17.56
C LYS A 37 -8.53 2.02 17.03
N THR A 38 -7.88 1.07 16.34
CA THR A 38 -6.54 1.27 15.78
C THR A 38 -6.60 2.05 14.47
N TYR A 39 -7.62 1.76 13.65
CA TYR A 39 -7.79 2.36 12.33
C TYR A 39 -9.22 2.93 12.22
N PRO A 40 -9.49 4.11 12.79
CA PRO A 40 -10.85 4.64 12.85
C PRO A 40 -11.42 5.08 11.51
N THR A 41 -10.56 5.33 10.51
CA THR A 41 -11.01 5.76 9.17
C THR A 41 -10.34 4.93 8.09
N HIS A 42 -10.90 4.98 6.87
CA HIS A 42 -10.27 4.33 5.70
C HIS A 42 -8.92 4.97 5.37
N TRP A 43 -8.73 6.24 5.69
CA TRP A 43 -7.43 6.91 5.56
C TRP A 43 -6.37 6.25 6.43
N ASP A 44 -6.69 5.99 7.69
CA ASP A 44 -5.79 5.32 8.63
C ASP A 44 -5.46 3.91 8.17
N LEU A 45 -6.45 3.16 7.74
CA LEU A 45 -6.27 1.78 7.28
C LEU A 45 -5.42 1.71 6.02
N GLY A 46 -5.69 2.59 5.04
CA GLY A 46 -4.90 2.69 3.82
C GLY A 46 -3.45 3.05 4.11
N ASN A 47 -3.24 3.99 5.04
CA ASN A 47 -1.89 4.38 5.45
C ASN A 47 -1.14 3.22 6.12
N ALA A 48 -1.80 2.47 6.99
CA ALA A 48 -1.18 1.32 7.65
C ALA A 48 -0.72 0.26 6.63
N ARG A 49 -1.52 0.01 5.60
CA ARG A 49 -1.15 -0.91 4.52
C ARG A 49 0.06 -0.40 3.73
N ALA A 50 0.06 0.88 3.39
CA ALA A 50 1.18 1.50 2.68
C ALA A 50 2.47 1.45 3.51
N VAL A 51 2.39 1.79 4.77
CA VAL A 51 3.56 1.80 5.68
C VAL A 51 4.11 0.38 5.85
N ALA A 52 3.25 -0.64 5.96
CA ALA A 52 3.71 -2.02 6.07
C ALA A 52 4.56 -2.44 4.86
N VAL A 53 4.13 -2.09 3.66
CA VAL A 53 4.88 -2.37 2.42
C VAL A 53 6.16 -1.53 2.37
N LEU A 54 6.08 -0.25 2.73
CA LEU A 54 7.23 0.64 2.77
C LEU A 54 8.32 0.09 3.68
N LEU A 55 7.96 -0.35 4.89
CA LEU A 55 8.92 -0.92 5.84
C LEU A 55 9.55 -2.20 5.31
N ALA A 56 8.79 -3.02 4.61
CA ALA A 56 9.32 -4.23 3.98
C ALA A 56 10.30 -3.90 2.86
N LEU A 57 10.02 -2.87 2.05
CA LEU A 57 10.94 -2.40 1.01
C LEU A 57 12.23 -1.86 1.64
N GLN A 58 12.12 -1.07 2.70
CA GLN A 58 13.27 -0.56 3.44
C GLN A 58 14.11 -1.69 4.01
N GLY A 59 13.47 -2.69 4.62
CA GLY A 59 14.14 -3.87 5.17
C GLY A 59 14.81 -4.72 4.10
N SER A 60 14.39 -4.61 2.84
CA SER A 60 14.97 -5.32 1.70
C SER A 60 16.06 -4.52 0.97
N GLY A 61 16.42 -3.33 1.49
CA GLY A 61 17.57 -2.58 0.99
C GLY A 61 17.28 -1.26 0.29
N ILE A 62 16.01 -0.89 0.10
CA ILE A 62 15.68 0.43 -0.46
C ILE A 62 15.94 1.50 0.60
N LYS A 63 16.69 2.54 0.25
CA LYS A 63 17.04 3.60 1.19
C LYS A 63 15.81 4.43 1.58
N LYS A 64 15.70 4.74 2.87
CA LYS A 64 14.53 5.44 3.41
C LYS A 64 14.31 6.82 2.81
N ASP A 65 15.34 7.51 2.35
CA ASP A 65 15.22 8.82 1.73
C ASP A 65 14.58 8.79 0.34
N LYS A 66 14.42 7.59 -0.23
CA LYS A 66 13.73 7.39 -1.50
C LYS A 66 12.29 6.95 -1.33
N LEU A 67 11.86 6.63 -0.11
CA LEU A 67 10.57 6.05 0.17
C LEU A 67 9.59 7.08 0.72
N SER A 68 8.35 6.98 0.30
CA SER A 68 7.24 7.74 0.87
C SER A 68 5.97 6.88 0.88
N ALA A 69 5.06 7.20 1.78
CA ALA A 69 3.77 6.51 1.89
C ALA A 69 2.64 7.52 1.80
N VAL A 70 1.57 7.15 1.11
CA VAL A 70 0.37 7.97 0.99
C VAL A 70 -0.85 7.06 1.11
N SER A 71 -1.94 7.58 1.66
CA SER A 71 -3.21 6.86 1.73
C SER A 71 -4.25 7.59 0.90
N PHE A 72 -4.95 6.86 0.04
CA PHE A 72 -6.13 7.36 -0.67
C PHE A 72 -7.43 6.84 -0.05
N GLY A 73 -7.35 6.01 1.01
CA GLY A 73 -8.52 5.46 1.66
C GLY A 73 -9.40 4.69 0.67
N ASP A 74 -10.71 4.97 0.72
CA ASP A 74 -11.70 4.36 -0.16
C ASP A 74 -12.05 5.25 -1.37
N THR A 75 -11.27 6.30 -1.65
CA THR A 75 -11.64 7.34 -2.62
C THR A 75 -11.37 6.97 -4.07
N ARG A 76 -10.59 5.92 -4.34
CA ARG A 76 -10.16 5.57 -5.71
C ARG A 76 -10.40 4.09 -6.01
N PRO A 77 -11.67 3.65 -6.10
CA PRO A 77 -11.95 2.26 -6.46
C PRO A 77 -11.55 1.99 -7.90
N ILE A 78 -11.04 0.78 -8.15
CA ILE A 78 -10.72 0.30 -9.50
C ILE A 78 -11.69 -0.80 -9.95
N SER A 79 -12.59 -1.22 -9.09
CA SER A 79 -13.53 -2.29 -9.37
C SER A 79 -14.85 -2.05 -8.65
N ASP A 80 -15.84 -2.92 -8.92
CA ASP A 80 -17.17 -2.83 -8.37
C ASP A 80 -17.17 -3.02 -6.85
N SER A 81 -17.61 -2.00 -6.11
CA SER A 81 -17.71 -2.05 -4.65
C SER A 81 -18.93 -2.81 -4.15
N GLN A 82 -19.83 -3.22 -5.04
CA GLN A 82 -21.02 -3.99 -4.68
C GLN A 82 -20.76 -5.50 -4.60
N SER A 83 -19.63 -5.98 -5.11
CA SER A 83 -19.26 -7.39 -5.05
C SER A 83 -18.04 -7.58 -4.16
N GLU A 84 -17.93 -8.79 -3.53
CA GLU A 84 -16.74 -9.09 -2.73
C GLU A 84 -15.47 -9.15 -3.59
N GLU A 85 -15.59 -9.69 -4.80
CA GLU A 85 -14.45 -9.74 -5.73
C GLU A 85 -13.97 -8.35 -6.10
N GLY A 86 -14.91 -7.43 -6.37
CA GLY A 86 -14.58 -6.04 -6.66
C GLY A 86 -13.98 -5.32 -5.47
N ARG A 87 -14.54 -5.54 -4.26
CA ARG A 87 -13.98 -4.96 -3.03
C ARG A 87 -12.56 -5.48 -2.75
N ALA A 88 -12.33 -6.78 -2.99
CA ALA A 88 -11.00 -7.36 -2.83
C ALA A 88 -9.97 -6.68 -3.73
N MET A 89 -10.34 -6.35 -4.97
CA MET A 89 -9.47 -5.63 -5.88
C MET A 89 -9.21 -4.19 -5.43
N ASN A 90 -10.15 -3.58 -4.73
CA ASN A 90 -9.99 -2.22 -4.19
C ASN A 90 -9.06 -2.18 -2.97
N ARG A 91 -8.99 -3.28 -2.20
CA ARG A 91 -8.06 -3.42 -1.06
C ARG A 91 -6.66 -3.72 -1.59
N ARG A 92 -5.91 -2.68 -1.94
CA ARG A 92 -4.62 -2.85 -2.61
C ARG A 92 -3.58 -1.85 -2.13
N VAL A 93 -2.34 -2.15 -2.47
CA VAL A 93 -1.21 -1.22 -2.35
C VAL A 93 -0.61 -1.08 -3.75
N GLU A 94 -0.33 0.15 -4.14
CA GLU A 94 0.34 0.45 -5.42
C GLU A 94 1.72 1.03 -5.12
N ILE A 95 2.71 0.62 -5.92
CA ILE A 95 4.07 1.13 -5.80
C ILE A 95 4.34 1.98 -7.04
N ILE A 96 4.56 3.28 -6.83
CA ILE A 96 4.79 4.25 -7.89
C ILE A 96 6.28 4.59 -7.90
N ILE A 97 6.93 4.28 -9.01
CA ILE A 97 8.36 4.48 -9.18
C ILE A 97 8.58 5.69 -10.08
N THR A 98 9.35 6.67 -9.59
CA THR A 98 9.77 7.82 -10.38
C THR A 98 11.27 7.72 -10.63
N PRO A 99 11.67 7.61 -11.89
CA PRO A 99 13.08 7.53 -12.26
C PRO A 99 13.82 8.83 -12.04
#